data_3cdd9e94db12443128133dc9c7f3fb84
#
_entry.id   3cdd9e94db12443128133dc9c7f3fb84
#
_cell.length_a   1.000
_cell.length_b   1.000
_cell.length_c   1.000
_cell.angle_alpha   90.00
_cell.angle_beta   90.00
_cell.angle_gamma   90.00
#
_symmetry.space_group_name_H-M   'P 1'
#
loop_
_entity.id
_entity.type
_entity.pdbx_description
1 polymer ?
#
loop_
_entity_poly.entity_id
_entity_poly.type
_entity_poly.pdbx_seq_one_letter_code
_entity_poly.pdbx_strand_id
1 'polypeptide(L)'
;MSTSEITRTGQSFDPEALRRGIEERDAATLLGLYAEDAELQVVDHNDQPSKPKVIRGRSAIGEYFADVCGRDMTHRIERLVVGDDNAAFIQDCRYPGGARVLCVAVLDLKDGLIIRQSGVQAWDE
;
A
#
# COMPACT_ATOMS: atom_id res chain seq x y z
N MET A 1 -19.74 13.42 -23.18
CA MET A 1 -19.20 12.97 -22.80
C MET A 1 -18.76 12.49 -22.55
N SER A 2 -18.88 12.69 -22.60
CA SER A 2 -18.20 12.27 -22.14
C SER A 2 -17.59 11.62 -22.06
N THR A 3 -17.69 11.79 -22.22
CA THR A 3 -16.94 11.31 -22.00
C THR A 3 -16.26 10.66 -21.91
N SER A 4 -16.24 10.85 -22.07
CA SER A 4 -15.50 10.35 -21.81
C SER A 4 -15.15 9.71 -21.63
N GLU A 5 -15.29 9.85 -21.70
CA GLU A 5 -15.02 9.33 -21.40
C GLU A 5 -14.58 8.64 -21.27
N ILE A 6 -14.82 8.65 -21.50
CA ILE A 6 -14.42 8.01 -21.33
C ILE A 6 -13.72 7.33 -21.47
N THR A 7 -13.65 7.33 -21.69
CA THR A 7 -12.93 6.75 -21.70
C THR A 7 -11.99 6.54 -21.53
N ARG A 8 -11.85 6.92 -21.34
CA ARG A 8 -10.81 6.74 -20.99
C ARG A 8 -10.57 5.71 -20.30
N THR A 9 -10.59 5.38 -20.41
CA THR A 9 -10.46 4.54 -19.81
C THR A 9 -9.98 4.45 -18.90
N GLY A 10 -10.24 4.94 -18.86
CA GLY A 10 -9.52 5.46 -17.84
C GLY A 10 -9.25 4.66 -16.76
N GLN A 11 -8.15 4.52 -16.66
CA GLN A 11 -7.61 3.73 -15.60
C GLN A 11 -7.35 4.65 -14.42
N SER A 12 -8.38 4.87 -13.62
CA SER A 12 -8.22 5.65 -12.38
C SER A 12 -7.83 4.73 -11.25
N PHE A 13 -6.97 5.23 -10.37
CA PHE A 13 -6.65 4.54 -9.13
C PHE A 13 -7.89 4.49 -8.25
N ASP A 14 -8.11 3.36 -7.58
CA ASP A 14 -9.27 3.14 -6.73
C ASP A 14 -8.88 3.24 -5.26
N PRO A 15 -9.06 4.42 -4.62
CA PRO A 15 -8.68 4.59 -3.22
C PRO A 15 -9.53 3.76 -2.26
N GLU A 16 -10.79 3.46 -2.61
CA GLU A 16 -11.62 2.63 -1.75
C GLU A 16 -11.16 1.18 -1.76
N ALA A 17 -10.65 0.69 -2.89
CA ALA A 17 -10.08 -0.64 -2.95
C ALA A 17 -8.82 -0.71 -2.08
N LEU A 18 -8.02 0.35 -2.06
CA LEU A 18 -6.85 0.40 -1.18
C LEU A 18 -7.27 0.34 0.29
N ARG A 19 -8.23 1.18 0.69
CA ARG A 19 -8.73 1.20 2.06
C ARG A 19 -9.28 -0.16 2.47
N ARG A 20 -10.13 -0.72 1.62
CA ARG A 20 -10.76 -2.02 1.91
C ARG A 20 -9.74 -3.14 2.00
N GLY A 21 -8.78 -3.17 1.07
CA GLY A 21 -7.75 -4.19 1.08
C GLY A 21 -6.90 -4.14 2.34
N ILE A 22 -6.57 -2.95 2.80
CA ILE A 22 -5.78 -2.77 4.01
C ILE A 22 -6.59 -3.11 5.26
N GLU A 23 -7.76 -2.51 5.41
CA GLU A 23 -8.54 -2.63 6.65
C GLU A 23 -9.15 -4.00 6.80
N GLU A 24 -9.51 -4.67 5.71
CA GLU A 24 -10.10 -6.00 5.75
C GLU A 24 -9.07 -7.10 5.56
N ARG A 25 -7.79 -6.75 5.45
CA ARG A 25 -6.68 -7.68 5.28
C ARG A 25 -6.90 -8.59 4.06
N ASP A 26 -7.27 -7.97 2.95
CA ASP A 26 -7.55 -8.68 1.70
C ASP A 26 -6.36 -8.55 0.77
N ALA A 27 -5.44 -9.51 0.84
CA ALA A 27 -4.19 -9.47 0.08
C ALA A 27 -4.45 -9.47 -1.44
N ALA A 28 -5.46 -10.18 -1.90
CA ALA A 28 -5.77 -10.24 -3.33
C ALA A 28 -6.23 -8.87 -3.86
N THR A 29 -7.08 -8.19 -3.09
CA THR A 29 -7.53 -6.86 -3.47
C THR A 29 -6.36 -5.89 -3.52
N LEU A 30 -5.47 -5.94 -2.53
CA LEU A 30 -4.29 -5.10 -2.52
C LEU A 30 -3.39 -5.37 -3.72
N LEU A 31 -3.10 -6.63 -3.97
CA LEU A 31 -2.20 -7.00 -5.06
C LEU A 31 -2.73 -6.54 -6.41
N GLY A 32 -4.04 -6.53 -6.58
CA GLY A 32 -4.66 -6.06 -7.82
C GLY A 32 -4.43 -4.60 -8.12
N LEU A 33 -3.99 -3.81 -7.14
CA LEU A 33 -3.71 -2.39 -7.32
C LEU A 33 -2.30 -2.11 -7.82
N TYR A 34 -1.44 -3.13 -7.89
CA TYR A 34 -0.02 -2.95 -8.22
C TYR A 34 0.28 -3.39 -9.64
N ALA A 35 1.17 -2.64 -10.29
CA ALA A 35 1.65 -3.01 -11.63
C ALA A 35 2.50 -4.27 -11.54
N GLU A 36 2.67 -4.95 -12.67
CA GLU A 36 3.41 -6.20 -12.75
C GLU A 36 4.84 -6.06 -12.23
N ASP A 37 5.48 -4.93 -12.54
CA ASP A 37 6.87 -4.67 -12.18
C ASP A 37 7.00 -3.64 -11.07
N ALA A 38 5.97 -3.49 -10.24
CA ALA A 38 5.98 -2.52 -9.15
C ALA A 38 7.09 -2.82 -8.14
N GLU A 39 7.49 -1.77 -7.42
CA GLU A 39 8.54 -1.88 -6.41
C GLU A 39 8.05 -1.28 -5.10
N LEU A 40 8.24 -2.02 -4.00
CA LEU A 40 8.00 -1.54 -2.64
C LEU A 40 9.34 -1.32 -1.96
N GLN A 41 9.46 -0.19 -1.26
CA GLN A 41 10.61 0.09 -0.42
C GLN A 41 10.09 0.39 0.99
N VAL A 42 10.60 -0.33 1.98
CA VAL A 42 10.11 -0.25 3.35
C VAL A 42 11.27 0.03 4.30
N VAL A 43 11.11 1.06 5.12
CA VAL A 43 11.99 1.34 6.24
C VAL A 43 11.22 1.02 7.52
N ASP A 44 11.79 0.16 8.36
CA ASP A 44 11.15 -0.22 9.62
C ASP A 44 12.23 -0.44 10.68
N HIS A 45 11.86 -1.05 11.82
CA HIS A 45 12.81 -1.24 12.91
C HIS A 45 13.90 -2.29 12.60
N ASN A 46 13.74 -3.06 11.53
CA ASN A 46 14.73 -4.05 11.08
C ASN A 46 15.50 -3.59 9.86
N ASP A 47 14.96 -2.65 9.11
CA ASP A 47 15.52 -2.21 7.83
C ASP A 47 15.70 -0.70 7.86
N GLN A 48 16.95 -0.26 8.09
CA GLN A 48 17.27 1.15 8.31
C GLN A 48 17.21 1.96 7.02
N PRO A 49 17.13 3.30 7.11
CA PRO A 49 16.99 4.15 5.92
C PRO A 49 18.08 3.98 4.87
N SER A 50 19.32 3.72 5.28
CA SER A 50 20.42 3.53 4.33
C SER A 50 20.42 2.15 3.68
N LYS A 51 19.58 1.24 4.19
CA LYS A 51 19.48 -0.11 3.65
C LYS A 51 18.05 -0.62 3.82
N PRO A 52 17.09 -0.01 3.11
CA PRO A 52 15.68 -0.39 3.25
C PRO A 52 15.42 -1.77 2.66
N LYS A 53 14.30 -2.37 3.07
CA LYS A 53 13.81 -3.58 2.43
C LYS A 53 13.25 -3.19 1.06
N VAL A 54 13.65 -3.90 0.01
CA VAL A 54 13.16 -3.67 -1.34
C VAL A 54 12.48 -4.94 -1.85
N ILE A 55 11.23 -4.80 -2.30
CA ILE A 55 10.43 -5.92 -2.79
C ILE A 55 10.00 -5.55 -4.21
N ARG A 56 10.41 -6.36 -5.21
CA ARG A 56 10.15 -6.07 -6.62
C ARG A 56 9.29 -7.12 -7.26
N GLY A 57 8.31 -6.66 -8.04
CA GLY A 57 7.44 -7.51 -8.84
C GLY A 57 6.24 -8.00 -8.08
N ARG A 58 5.14 -8.25 -8.81
CA ARG A 58 3.88 -8.65 -8.19
C ARG A 58 3.97 -9.95 -7.42
N SER A 59 4.80 -10.89 -7.86
CA SER A 59 4.93 -12.16 -7.16
C SER A 59 5.48 -11.95 -5.75
N ALA A 60 6.58 -11.21 -5.63
CA ALA A 60 7.19 -10.94 -4.33
C ALA A 60 6.29 -10.04 -3.46
N ILE A 61 5.64 -9.06 -4.09
CA ILE A 61 4.71 -8.17 -3.38
C ILE A 61 3.52 -8.99 -2.85
N GLY A 62 3.05 -9.95 -3.64
CA GLY A 62 1.96 -10.83 -3.22
C GLY A 62 2.33 -11.66 -2.00
N GLU A 63 3.56 -12.18 -1.95
CA GLU A 63 4.04 -12.92 -0.78
C GLU A 63 4.11 -12.02 0.46
N TYR A 64 4.57 -10.79 0.27
CA TYR A 64 4.66 -9.82 1.35
C TYR A 64 3.26 -9.52 1.92
N PHE A 65 2.28 -9.26 1.07
CA PHE A 65 0.92 -8.99 1.53
C PHE A 65 0.26 -10.22 2.14
N ALA A 66 0.53 -11.41 1.61
CA ALA A 66 -0.01 -12.63 2.20
C ALA A 66 0.48 -12.78 3.64
N ASP A 67 1.75 -12.47 3.89
CA ASP A 67 2.31 -12.51 5.24
C ASP A 67 1.66 -11.46 6.13
N VAL A 68 1.63 -10.20 5.68
CA VAL A 68 1.11 -9.10 6.50
C VAL A 68 -0.39 -9.29 6.79
N CYS A 69 -1.17 -9.62 5.77
CA CYS A 69 -2.61 -9.80 5.93
C CYS A 69 -2.95 -11.05 6.74
N GLY A 70 -2.03 -12.00 6.79
CA GLY A 70 -2.21 -13.22 7.58
C GLY A 70 -1.91 -13.05 9.06
N ARG A 71 -1.33 -11.92 9.45
CA ARG A 71 -1.04 -11.65 10.86
C ARG A 71 -2.31 -11.26 11.59
N ASP A 72 -2.39 -11.66 12.86
CA ASP A 72 -3.52 -11.31 13.70
C ASP A 72 -3.36 -9.88 14.22
N MET A 73 -3.58 -8.91 13.36
CA MET A 73 -3.46 -7.50 13.71
C MET A 73 -4.55 -6.72 12.97
N THR A 74 -4.83 -5.51 13.45
CA THR A 74 -5.79 -4.62 12.82
C THR A 74 -5.08 -3.49 12.11
N HIS A 75 -5.66 -3.02 11.02
CA HIS A 75 -5.13 -1.93 10.21
C HIS A 75 -6.23 -0.91 9.98
N ARG A 76 -5.88 0.36 10.08
CA ARG A 76 -6.83 1.43 9.87
C ARG A 76 -6.17 2.57 9.12
N ILE A 77 -6.80 3.01 8.03
CA ILE A 77 -6.33 4.18 7.29
C ILE A 77 -6.79 5.43 8.03
N GLU A 78 -5.84 6.22 8.51
CA GLU A 78 -6.12 7.47 9.22
C GLU A 78 -6.33 8.61 8.24
N ARG A 79 -5.51 8.68 7.20
CA ARG A 79 -5.58 9.69 6.18
C ARG A 79 -5.17 9.10 4.85
N LEU A 80 -5.86 9.54 3.80
CA LEU A 80 -5.56 9.11 2.44
C LEU A 80 -5.75 10.32 1.53
N VAL A 81 -4.70 10.68 0.80
CA VAL A 81 -4.75 11.76 -0.19
C VAL A 81 -4.38 11.18 -1.54
N VAL A 82 -5.08 11.60 -2.57
CA VAL A 82 -4.90 11.07 -3.93
C VAL A 82 -4.77 12.22 -4.90
N GLY A 83 -3.69 12.21 -5.68
CA GLY A 83 -3.48 13.13 -6.78
C GLY A 83 -3.63 12.40 -8.11
N ASP A 84 -3.24 13.06 -9.19
CA ASP A 84 -3.37 12.49 -10.53
C ASP A 84 -2.42 11.30 -10.74
N ASP A 85 -1.19 11.42 -10.29
CA ASP A 85 -0.18 10.39 -10.50
C ASP A 85 0.53 9.98 -9.20
N ASN A 86 -0.07 10.31 -8.05
CA ASN A 86 0.51 9.90 -6.78
C ASN A 86 -0.59 9.84 -5.71
N ALA A 87 -0.27 9.18 -4.61
CA ALA A 87 -1.14 9.12 -3.45
C ALA A 87 -0.27 8.92 -2.22
N ALA A 88 -0.84 9.20 -1.05
CA ALA A 88 -0.15 8.98 0.21
C ALA A 88 -1.17 8.63 1.28
N PHE A 89 -0.74 7.82 2.25
CA PHE A 89 -1.63 7.51 3.36
C PHE A 89 -0.86 7.30 4.65
N ILE A 90 -1.59 7.46 5.76
CA ILE A 90 -1.12 7.13 7.10
C ILE A 90 -1.97 5.97 7.58
N GLN A 91 -1.32 4.93 8.10
CA GLN A 91 -1.98 3.71 8.54
C GLN A 91 -1.60 3.43 9.99
N ASP A 92 -2.61 3.19 10.83
CA ASP A 92 -2.43 2.79 12.23
C ASP A 92 -2.66 1.29 12.30
N CYS A 93 -1.64 0.55 12.73
CA CYS A 93 -1.69 -0.91 12.84
C CYS A 93 -1.49 -1.30 14.29
N ARG A 94 -2.21 -2.36 14.72
CA ARG A 94 -2.13 -2.80 16.11
C ARG A 94 -2.11 -4.32 16.18
N TYR A 95 -1.22 -4.83 17.00
CA TYR A 95 -1.17 -6.26 17.35
C TYR A 95 -2.08 -6.53 18.55
N PRO A 96 -2.52 -7.79 18.73
CA PRO A 96 -3.42 -8.12 19.84
C PRO A 96 -2.86 -7.75 21.23
N GLY A 97 -1.52 -7.78 21.38
CA GLY A 97 -0.88 -7.44 22.63
C GLY A 97 -0.81 -5.94 22.92
N GLY A 98 -1.30 -5.10 22.00
CA GLY A 98 -1.33 -3.66 22.20
C GLY A 98 -0.22 -2.89 21.51
N ALA A 99 0.79 -3.55 20.98
CA ALA A 99 1.87 -2.87 20.28
C ALA A 99 1.33 -2.21 19.00
N ARG A 100 1.74 -0.96 18.77
CA ARG A 100 1.29 -0.18 17.62
C ARG A 100 2.41 -0.01 16.62
N VAL A 101 2.02 0.05 15.34
CA VAL A 101 2.92 0.39 14.25
C VAL A 101 2.25 1.50 13.45
N LEU A 102 2.92 2.63 13.32
CA LEU A 102 2.42 3.72 12.50
C LEU A 102 3.17 3.70 11.19
N CYS A 103 2.43 3.64 10.08
CA CYS A 103 3.01 3.56 8.74
C CYS A 103 2.62 4.77 7.93
N VAL A 104 3.59 5.32 7.19
CA VAL A 104 3.33 6.37 6.20
C VAL A 104 3.86 5.85 4.87
N ALA A 105 3.06 5.94 3.83
CA ALA A 105 3.47 5.47 2.51
C ALA A 105 3.13 6.50 1.45
N VAL A 106 4.02 6.60 0.45
CA VAL A 106 3.81 7.43 -0.73
C VAL A 106 3.81 6.49 -1.93
N LEU A 107 2.79 6.64 -2.78
CA LEU A 107 2.57 5.80 -3.95
C LEU A 107 2.78 6.62 -5.22
N ASP A 108 3.52 6.07 -6.18
CA ASP A 108 3.56 6.60 -7.53
C ASP A 108 2.60 5.78 -8.38
N LEU A 109 1.74 6.45 -9.14
CA LEU A 109 0.67 5.83 -9.90
C LEU A 109 0.90 6.01 -11.39
N LYS A 110 0.53 5.00 -12.16
CA LYS A 110 0.52 5.08 -13.62
C LYS A 110 -0.59 4.19 -14.14
N ASP A 111 -1.45 4.77 -14.98
CA ASP A 111 -2.59 4.05 -15.56
C ASP A 111 -3.46 3.38 -14.49
N GLY A 112 -3.63 4.06 -13.36
CA GLY A 112 -4.47 3.57 -12.28
C GLY A 112 -3.82 2.53 -11.38
N LEU A 113 -2.56 2.17 -11.63
CA LEU A 113 -1.86 1.15 -10.85
C LEU A 113 -0.69 1.77 -10.10
N ILE A 114 -0.34 1.13 -8.99
CA ILE A 114 0.82 1.53 -8.19
C ILE A 114 2.06 0.95 -8.84
N ILE A 115 3.00 1.83 -9.22
CA ILE A 115 4.26 1.40 -9.83
C ILE A 115 5.41 1.45 -8.83
N ARG A 116 5.25 2.23 -7.76
CA ARG A 116 6.25 2.33 -6.70
C ARG A 116 5.58 2.75 -5.41
N GLN A 117 6.04 2.18 -4.32
CA GLN A 117 5.59 2.57 -2.99
C GLN A 117 6.80 2.71 -2.08
N SER A 118 6.86 3.85 -1.37
CA SER A 118 7.90 4.07 -0.37
C SER A 118 7.22 4.23 0.98
N GLY A 119 7.56 3.36 1.91
CA GLY A 119 6.92 3.35 3.22
C GLY A 119 7.93 3.43 4.35
N VAL A 120 7.51 4.11 5.42
CA VAL A 120 8.28 4.22 6.65
C VAL A 120 7.37 3.78 7.80
N GLN A 121 7.89 2.93 8.66
CA GLN A 121 7.15 2.39 9.81
C GLN A 121 7.83 2.79 11.10
N ALA A 122 7.03 3.25 12.05
CA ALA A 122 7.47 3.51 13.42
C ALA A 122 6.78 2.52 14.34
N TRP A 123 7.57 1.79 15.11
CA TRP A 123 7.08 0.71 15.96
C TRP A 123 7.19 1.08 17.44
N ASP A 124 6.20 0.66 18.22
CA ASP A 124 6.33 0.66 19.69
C ASP A 124 7.46 -0.28 20.07
N GLU A 125 8.12 0.04 21.16
CA GLU A 125 9.21 -0.79 21.66
C GLU A 125 8.77 -1.75 22.71
#